data_f93eaade82008f79cdc07eed4830ec0e
#
_entry.id   f93eaade82008f79cdc07eed4830ec0e
#
_cell.length_a   1.000
_cell.length_b   1.000
_cell.length_c   1.000
_cell.angle_alpha   90.00
_cell.angle_beta   90.00
_cell.angle_gamma   90.00
#
_symmetry.space_group_name_H-M   'P 1'
#
loop_
_entity.id
_entity.type
_entity.pdbx_description
1 polymer ?
#
loop_
_entity_poly.entity_id
_entity_poly.type
_entity_poly.pdbx_seq_one_letter_code
_entity_poly.pdbx_strand_id
1 'polypeptide(L)' 'MSTYAVKSFTVLPVEGDDQIEVVIHSSDGSKWEYGIPFSRSTGRYMFEEIDVIAMDFGDDFAADLTAKIEALVDSLVK' A
#
# COMPACT_ATOMS: atom_id res chain seq x y z
N MET A 1 0.74 16.55 15.79
CA MET A 1 0.54 15.66 14.66
C MET A 1 1.35 14.38 14.88
N SER A 2 0.69 13.27 15.00
CA SER A 2 1.40 12.02 15.24
C SER A 2 1.41 11.19 13.98
N THR A 3 2.61 10.97 13.45
CA THR A 3 2.82 10.02 12.39
C THR A 3 3.51 8.81 12.99
N TYR A 4 3.12 7.63 12.53
CA TYR A 4 3.74 6.41 13.00
C TYR A 4 5.08 6.21 12.29
N ALA A 5 6.08 5.74 13.03
CA ALA A 5 7.39 5.46 12.47
C ALA A 5 7.34 4.08 11.79
N VAL A 6 7.58 4.04 10.49
CA VAL A 6 7.54 2.80 9.71
C VAL A 6 8.92 2.16 9.69
N LYS A 7 9.01 0.91 10.13
CA LYS A 7 10.24 0.12 10.06
C LYS A 7 10.38 -0.55 8.70
N SER A 8 9.28 -1.16 8.23
CA SER A 8 9.26 -1.84 6.93
C SER A 8 7.82 -1.99 6.47
N PHE A 9 7.64 -2.23 5.18
CA PHE A 9 6.32 -2.53 4.65
C PHE A 9 6.43 -3.50 3.48
N THR A 10 5.34 -4.21 3.22
CA THR A 10 5.26 -5.20 2.15
C THR A 10 4.00 -4.95 1.34
N VAL A 11 4.09 -5.07 0.02
CA VAL A 11 2.96 -4.94 -0.89
C VAL A 11 2.85 -6.25 -1.66
N LEU A 12 1.69 -6.92 -1.52
CA LEU A 12 1.47 -8.23 -2.11
C LEU A 12 0.11 -8.26 -2.82
N PRO A 13 0.02 -8.96 -3.97
CA PRO A 13 -1.28 -9.21 -4.60
C PRO A 13 -2.05 -10.24 -3.79
N VAL A 14 -3.36 -10.04 -3.66
CA VAL A 14 -4.24 -11.04 -3.03
C VAL A 14 -4.74 -11.97 -4.12
N GLU A 15 -4.40 -13.23 -4.02
CA GLU A 15 -4.76 -14.23 -5.02
C GLU A 15 -6.26 -14.50 -4.95
N GLY A 16 -6.90 -14.46 -6.12
CA GLY A 16 -8.34 -14.70 -6.23
C GLY A 16 -9.20 -13.47 -6.01
N ASP A 17 -8.65 -12.38 -5.48
CA ASP A 17 -9.36 -11.13 -5.28
C ASP A 17 -8.66 -10.01 -6.05
N ASP A 18 -9.42 -9.02 -6.50
CA ASP A 18 -8.86 -7.86 -7.16
C ASP A 18 -8.44 -6.82 -6.11
N GLN A 19 -7.45 -7.19 -5.31
CA GLN A 19 -6.94 -6.36 -4.23
C GLN A 19 -5.43 -6.49 -4.10
N ILE A 20 -4.83 -5.44 -3.54
CA ILE A 20 -3.42 -5.43 -3.14
C ILE A 20 -3.39 -5.31 -1.63
N GLU A 21 -2.69 -6.23 -0.97
CA GLU A 21 -2.52 -6.17 0.47
C GLU A 21 -1.26 -5.39 0.83
N VAL A 22 -1.42 -4.42 1.72
CA VAL A 22 -0.30 -3.64 2.25
C VAL A 22 -0.16 -3.97 3.72
N VAL A 23 1.01 -4.46 4.10
CA VAL A 23 1.33 -4.78 5.50
C VAL A 23 2.44 -3.83 5.94
N ILE A 24 2.18 -3.08 7.00
CA ILE A 24 3.12 -2.08 7.51
C ILE A 24 3.57 -2.49 8.91
N HIS A 25 4.88 -2.55 9.12
CA HIS A 25 5.46 -2.83 10.42
C HIS A 25 6.07 -1.55 10.98
N SER A 26 5.61 -1.14 12.15
CA SER A 26 6.15 0.06 12.78
C SER A 26 7.35 -0.28 13.67
N SER A 27 8.10 0.76 14.01
CA SER A 27 9.29 0.60 14.85
C SER A 27 8.96 0.23 16.28
N ASP A 28 7.71 0.40 16.72
CA ASP A 28 7.27 0.03 18.07
C ASP A 28 6.73 -1.41 18.17
N GLY A 29 6.78 -2.14 17.06
CA GLY A 29 6.31 -3.52 17.03
C GLY A 29 4.86 -3.67 16.57
N SER A 30 4.17 -2.59 16.28
CA SER A 30 2.80 -2.65 15.78
C SER A 30 2.76 -3.06 14.32
N LYS A 31 1.62 -3.60 13.91
CA LYS A 31 1.41 -4.06 12.54
C LYS A 31 0.06 -3.56 12.06
N TRP A 32 0.04 -3.00 10.84
CA TRP A 32 -1.20 -2.56 10.19
C TRP A 32 -1.34 -3.28 8.85
N GLU A 33 -2.58 -3.63 8.52
CA GLU A 33 -2.90 -4.28 7.25
C GLU A 33 -3.98 -3.48 6.54
N TYR A 34 -3.75 -3.21 5.26
CA TYR A 34 -4.68 -2.47 4.42
C TYR A 34 -4.94 -3.25 3.14
N GLY A 35 -6.19 -3.17 2.66
CA GLY A 35 -6.55 -3.73 1.35
C GLY A 35 -6.83 -2.60 0.38
N ILE A 36 -6.15 -2.59 -0.76
CA ILE A 36 -6.36 -1.57 -1.79
C ILE A 36 -7.04 -2.25 -2.98
N PRO A 37 -8.30 -1.87 -3.29
CA PRO A 37 -8.97 -2.40 -4.48
C PRO A 37 -8.18 -2.08 -5.75
N PHE A 38 -8.06 -3.07 -6.61
CA PHE A 38 -7.23 -2.99 -7.80
C PHE A 38 -7.90 -3.75 -8.95
N SER A 39 -7.85 -3.19 -10.15
CA SER A 39 -8.38 -3.83 -11.34
C SER A 39 -7.24 -4.33 -12.22
N ARG A 40 -7.14 -5.64 -12.40
CA ARG A 40 -6.11 -6.24 -13.24
C ARG A 40 -6.29 -5.91 -14.72
N SER A 41 -7.52 -5.71 -15.15
CA SER A 41 -7.82 -5.45 -16.55
C SER A 41 -7.40 -4.04 -16.98
N THR A 42 -7.43 -3.07 -16.07
CA THR A 42 -7.09 -1.67 -16.37
C THR A 42 -5.78 -1.22 -15.73
N GLY A 43 -5.29 -1.95 -14.76
CA GLY A 43 -4.12 -1.56 -13.99
C GLY A 43 -4.37 -0.42 -13.02
N ARG A 44 -5.62 -0.12 -12.73
CA ARG A 44 -6.00 0.96 -11.82
C ARG A 44 -6.24 0.47 -10.42
N TYR A 45 -5.98 1.33 -9.45
CA TYR A 45 -6.18 1.03 -8.03
C TYR A 45 -6.75 2.26 -7.33
N MET A 46 -7.30 2.04 -6.12
CA MET A 46 -7.98 3.09 -5.37
C MET A 46 -6.97 3.97 -4.64
N PHE A 47 -6.77 5.19 -5.16
CA PHE A 47 -5.87 6.17 -4.54
C PHE A 47 -6.37 6.63 -3.17
N GLU A 48 -7.66 6.55 -2.92
CA GLU A 48 -8.25 7.01 -1.66
C GLU A 48 -7.68 6.27 -0.46
N GLU A 49 -7.39 4.98 -0.61
CA GLU A 49 -6.78 4.20 0.46
C GLU A 49 -5.37 4.67 0.76
N ILE A 50 -4.65 5.12 -0.27
CA ILE A 50 -3.31 5.66 -0.08
C ILE A 50 -3.36 6.99 0.67
N ASP A 51 -4.37 7.82 0.40
CA ASP A 51 -4.56 9.08 1.11
C ASP A 51 -4.79 8.83 2.62
N VAL A 52 -5.57 7.81 2.96
CA VAL A 52 -5.79 7.43 4.36
C VAL A 52 -4.47 7.02 5.01
N ILE A 53 -3.67 6.23 4.32
CA ILE A 53 -2.36 5.81 4.82
C ILE A 53 -1.43 7.02 4.99
N ALA A 54 -1.47 7.96 4.05
CA ALA A 54 -0.65 9.17 4.12
C ALA A 54 -1.00 10.02 5.34
N MET A 55 -2.27 10.07 5.73
CA MET A 55 -2.69 10.78 6.93
C MET A 55 -2.10 10.19 8.21
N ASP A 56 -1.93 8.87 8.24
CA ASP A 56 -1.43 8.18 9.42
C ASP A 56 0.11 8.09 9.43
N PHE A 57 0.75 7.94 8.28
CA PHE A 57 2.17 7.62 8.18
C PHE A 57 3.01 8.71 7.52
N GLY A 58 2.39 9.73 6.93
CA GLY A 58 3.09 10.84 6.30
C GLY A 58 3.22 10.70 4.79
N ASP A 59 3.46 11.85 4.13
CA ASP A 59 3.52 11.92 2.67
C ASP A 59 4.74 11.20 2.08
N ASP A 60 5.86 11.23 2.78
CA ASP A 60 7.08 10.57 2.31
C ASP A 60 6.88 9.07 2.21
N PHE A 61 6.25 8.48 3.23
CA PHE A 61 5.93 7.06 3.20
C PHE A 61 4.91 6.75 2.11
N ALA A 62 3.91 7.60 1.95
CA ALA A 62 2.89 7.40 0.91
C ALA A 62 3.51 7.42 -0.49
N ALA A 63 4.51 8.25 -0.73
CA ALA A 63 5.22 8.29 -2.00
C ALA A 63 5.98 6.98 -2.26
N ASP A 64 6.67 6.46 -1.25
CA ASP A 64 7.35 5.17 -1.36
C ASP A 64 6.38 4.03 -1.59
N LEU A 65 5.25 4.05 -0.89
CA LEU A 65 4.19 3.05 -1.04
C LEU A 65 3.61 3.07 -2.45
N THR A 66 3.33 4.26 -2.97
CA THR A 66 2.79 4.41 -4.32
C THR A 66 3.76 3.85 -5.36
N ALA A 67 5.05 4.14 -5.23
CA ALA A 67 6.06 3.62 -6.14
C ALA A 67 6.10 2.08 -6.11
N LYS A 68 5.98 1.49 -4.94
CA LYS A 68 5.95 0.04 -4.77
C LYS A 68 4.71 -0.58 -5.40
N ILE A 69 3.55 0.05 -5.20
CA ILE A 69 2.29 -0.40 -5.79
C ILE A 69 2.35 -0.32 -7.31
N GLU A 70 2.87 0.76 -7.87
CA GLU A 70 3.00 0.91 -9.32
C GLU A 70 3.89 -0.16 -9.93
N ALA A 71 5.01 -0.48 -9.27
CA ALA A 71 5.90 -1.53 -9.73
C ALA A 71 5.21 -2.90 -9.70
N LEU A 72 4.42 -3.17 -8.66
CA LEU A 72 3.67 -4.42 -8.56
C LEU A 72 2.59 -4.50 -9.63
N VAL A 73 1.84 -3.41 -9.84
CA VAL A 73 0.79 -3.35 -10.86
C VAL A 73 1.36 -3.58 -12.25
N ASP A 74 2.48 -2.96 -12.56
CA ASP A 74 3.18 -3.17 -13.83
C ASP A 74 3.51 -4.64 -14.05
N SER A 75 3.95 -5.32 -13.02
CA SER A 75 4.28 -6.73 -13.06
C SER A 75 3.04 -7.61 -13.28
N LEU A 76 1.90 -7.22 -12.70
CA LEU A 76 0.68 -8.01 -12.77
C LEU A 76 -0.09 -7.81 -14.08
N VAL A 77 0.00 -6.63 -14.69
CA VAL A 77 -0.76 -6.28 -15.89
C VAL A 77 -0.08 -6.80 -17.16
N LYS A 78 1.19 -7.10 -17.11
CA LYS A 78 1.93 -7.63 -18.27
C LYS A 78 1.53 -9.08 -18.60
#